data_f9836b620ce78508a08e57d60644bca8
#
_entry.id   f9836b620ce78508a08e57d60644bca8
#
_cell.length_a   1.000
_cell.length_b   1.000
_cell.length_c   1.000
_cell.angle_alpha   90.00
_cell.angle_beta   90.00
_cell.angle_gamma   90.00
#
_symmetry.space_group_name_H-M   'P 1'
#
loop_
_entity.id
_entity.type
_entity.pdbx_description
1 polymer ?
#
loop_
_entity_poly.entity_id
_entity_poly.type
_entity_poly.pdbx_seq_one_letter_code
_entity_poly.pdbx_strand_id
1 'polypeptide(L)'
;MPSVKAPYIYAEENWADDMELAYANVHAMMKSTDENAGSGWFFGQAVLHAQKEPITKWIINDTANHYQWYPFVNAGHFELLKQIKLKQAFPKQASGFSAEFINKFPTYYDTLSNYYKQGIEIVWQRASENAFYRGVPFIWCSNNLTVAFAQQCYWYRTQTGDDSYEALEQANIDWLFGCNPWGTSMVYGLPEWGDTPVDPHSAFTNIKRYPIDGGLVDGPVYNSIYKNLIGIKLYNEDEYATFQSNLAVYHDAEQPGGVS
;
A
#
# COMPACT_ATOMS: atom_id res chain seq x y z
N MET A 1 -2.01 -3.74 -23.96
CA MET A 1 -2.76 -2.47 -24.15
C MET A 1 -3.36 -2.11 -22.81
N PRO A 2 -3.28 -0.86 -22.36
CA PRO A 2 -3.96 -0.47 -21.14
C PRO A 2 -5.47 -0.68 -21.28
N SER A 3 -6.10 -1.18 -20.22
CA SER A 3 -7.53 -1.50 -20.21
C SER A 3 -8.40 -0.24 -20.27
N VAL A 4 -7.89 0.87 -19.75
CA VAL A 4 -8.54 2.18 -19.75
C VAL A 4 -7.49 3.25 -20.07
N LYS A 5 -7.74 4.02 -21.11
CA LYS A 5 -7.09 5.32 -21.31
C LYS A 5 -7.91 6.37 -20.59
N ALA A 6 -7.89 6.35 -19.27
CA ALA A 6 -8.27 7.54 -18.52
C ALA A 6 -7.31 8.68 -18.90
N PRO A 7 -7.70 9.95 -18.81
CA PRO A 7 -6.85 11.02 -19.26
C PRO A 7 -5.49 10.90 -18.56
N TYR A 8 -4.44 10.68 -19.34
CA TYR A 8 -3.04 10.78 -18.95
C TYR A 8 -2.45 9.59 -18.16
N ILE A 9 -2.10 9.87 -16.91
CA ILE A 9 -1.20 9.09 -16.06
C ILE A 9 -1.87 7.89 -15.37
N TYR A 10 -3.18 7.79 -15.45
CA TYR A 10 -3.94 6.71 -14.80
C TYR A 10 -4.14 5.47 -15.68
N ALA A 11 -3.47 5.42 -16.83
CA ALA A 11 -3.54 4.25 -17.70
C ALA A 11 -2.76 3.10 -17.09
N GLU A 12 -3.46 2.07 -16.68
CA GLU A 12 -2.90 0.88 -16.09
C GLU A 12 -2.29 -0.04 -17.17
N GLU A 13 -1.05 -0.44 -16.96
CA GLU A 13 -0.32 -1.34 -17.87
C GLU A 13 -0.35 -2.79 -17.39
N ASN A 14 -0.60 -3.00 -16.12
CA ASN A 14 -0.65 -4.30 -15.48
C ASN A 14 -1.83 -4.35 -14.51
N TRP A 15 -2.62 -5.39 -14.62
CA TRP A 15 -3.80 -5.65 -13.78
C TRP A 15 -3.73 -7.03 -13.11
N ALA A 16 -2.50 -7.54 -12.91
CA ALA A 16 -2.34 -8.90 -12.39
C ALA A 16 -2.84 -9.02 -10.95
N ASP A 17 -2.55 -8.03 -10.10
CA ASP A 17 -3.01 -7.96 -8.72
C ASP A 17 -4.52 -7.75 -8.59
N ASP A 18 -5.14 -6.94 -9.47
CA ASP A 18 -6.59 -6.77 -9.53
C ASP A 18 -7.29 -8.08 -9.89
N MET A 19 -6.78 -8.79 -10.89
CA MET A 19 -7.33 -10.08 -11.29
C MET A 19 -7.12 -11.15 -10.23
N GLU A 20 -5.99 -11.13 -9.53
CA GLU A 20 -5.76 -12.00 -8.39
C GLU A 20 -6.82 -11.78 -7.31
N LEU A 21 -7.00 -10.53 -6.88
CA LEU A 21 -7.98 -10.16 -5.86
C LEU A 21 -9.41 -10.50 -6.31
N ALA A 22 -9.76 -10.21 -7.57
CA ALA A 22 -11.07 -10.52 -8.12
C ALA A 22 -11.35 -12.03 -8.10
N TYR A 23 -10.42 -12.85 -8.59
CA TYR A 23 -10.58 -14.30 -8.59
C TYR A 23 -10.60 -14.90 -7.18
N ALA A 24 -9.79 -14.38 -6.26
CA ALA A 24 -9.79 -14.82 -4.86
C ALA A 24 -11.15 -14.54 -4.19
N ASN A 25 -11.73 -13.35 -4.43
CA ASN A 25 -13.04 -12.98 -3.88
C ASN A 25 -14.19 -13.77 -4.52
N VAL A 26 -14.20 -13.96 -5.84
CA VAL A 26 -15.20 -14.81 -6.51
C VAL A 26 -15.17 -16.23 -5.95
N HIS A 27 -13.97 -16.80 -5.75
CA HIS A 27 -13.83 -18.09 -5.10
C HIS A 27 -14.45 -18.13 -3.69
N ALA A 28 -14.18 -17.10 -2.88
CA ALA A 28 -14.73 -17.01 -1.52
C ALA A 28 -16.26 -16.90 -1.53
N MET A 29 -16.84 -16.12 -2.46
CA MET A 29 -18.29 -15.96 -2.62
C MET A 29 -18.98 -17.24 -3.06
N MET A 30 -18.43 -17.97 -4.04
CA MET A 30 -19.03 -19.22 -4.52
C MET A 30 -19.12 -20.30 -3.45
N LYS A 31 -18.21 -20.28 -2.48
CA LYS A 31 -18.27 -21.19 -1.33
C LYS A 31 -19.47 -20.95 -0.43
N SER A 32 -19.95 -19.71 -0.34
CA SER A 32 -21.09 -19.35 0.52
C SER A 32 -22.44 -19.78 -0.07
N THR A 33 -22.47 -20.15 -1.37
CA THR A 33 -23.72 -20.44 -2.12
C THR A 33 -23.97 -21.90 -2.42
N ASP A 34 -23.21 -22.83 -1.85
CA ASP A 34 -23.30 -24.29 -2.12
C ASP A 34 -23.06 -24.70 -3.61
N GLU A 35 -22.79 -23.77 -4.49
CA GLU A 35 -22.48 -24.03 -5.87
C GLU A 35 -20.99 -24.41 -6.05
N ASN A 36 -20.61 -25.59 -5.60
CA ASN A 36 -19.23 -26.06 -5.56
C ASN A 36 -18.59 -26.37 -6.92
N ALA A 37 -19.36 -26.36 -8.00
CA ALA A 37 -18.86 -26.67 -9.32
C ALA A 37 -18.07 -25.49 -9.90
N GLY A 38 -16.74 -25.57 -9.91
CA GLY A 38 -15.86 -24.58 -10.54
C GLY A 38 -15.11 -23.66 -9.56
N SER A 39 -15.41 -23.68 -8.27
CA SER A 39 -14.73 -22.80 -7.30
C SER A 39 -13.21 -22.98 -7.28
N GLY A 40 -12.71 -24.21 -7.45
CA GLY A 40 -11.28 -24.50 -7.53
C GLY A 40 -10.56 -23.85 -8.72
N TRP A 41 -11.28 -23.66 -9.83
CA TRP A 41 -10.73 -22.96 -10.99
C TRP A 41 -10.42 -21.50 -10.68
N PHE A 42 -11.34 -20.79 -10.02
CA PHE A 42 -11.12 -19.39 -9.63
C PHE A 42 -9.93 -19.23 -8.69
N PHE A 43 -9.80 -20.13 -7.69
CA PHE A 43 -8.61 -20.12 -6.84
C PHE A 43 -7.32 -20.34 -7.63
N GLY A 44 -7.33 -21.31 -8.56
CA GLY A 44 -6.18 -21.56 -9.43
C GLY A 44 -5.82 -20.36 -10.30
N GLN A 45 -6.81 -19.63 -10.83
CA GLN A 45 -6.58 -18.38 -11.57
C GLN A 45 -5.98 -17.30 -10.69
N ALA A 46 -6.47 -17.12 -9.46
CA ALA A 46 -5.89 -16.18 -8.52
C ALA A 46 -4.40 -16.46 -8.26
N VAL A 47 -4.04 -17.73 -7.99
CA VAL A 47 -2.63 -18.12 -7.80
C VAL A 47 -1.78 -17.85 -9.05
N LEU A 48 -2.31 -18.08 -10.25
CA LEU A 48 -1.60 -17.78 -11.49
C LEU A 48 -1.36 -16.27 -11.68
N HIS A 49 -2.29 -15.43 -11.23
CA HIS A 49 -2.13 -13.99 -11.28
C HIS A 49 -1.16 -13.49 -10.21
N ALA A 50 -1.18 -14.06 -9.00
CA ALA A 50 -0.18 -13.77 -7.96
C ALA A 50 1.26 -13.97 -8.45
N GLN A 51 1.50 -15.02 -9.25
CA GLN A 51 2.82 -15.31 -9.80
C GLN A 51 3.28 -14.30 -10.87
N LYS A 52 2.36 -13.53 -11.47
CA LYS A 52 2.71 -12.51 -12.47
C LYS A 52 3.20 -11.20 -11.83
N GLU A 53 2.74 -10.90 -10.63
CA GLU A 53 3.18 -9.74 -9.86
C GLU A 53 3.41 -10.11 -8.39
N PRO A 54 4.48 -10.86 -8.12
CA PRO A 54 4.76 -11.35 -6.77
C PRO A 54 5.12 -10.24 -5.78
N ILE A 55 5.76 -9.17 -6.27
CA ILE A 55 6.16 -8.00 -5.49
C ILE A 55 5.86 -6.78 -6.32
N THR A 56 5.14 -5.81 -5.73
CA THR A 56 4.84 -4.57 -6.44
C THR A 56 6.10 -3.80 -6.83
N LYS A 57 6.08 -3.20 -8.02
CA LYS A 57 7.26 -2.58 -8.63
C LYS A 57 7.87 -1.43 -7.83
N TRP A 58 7.07 -0.66 -7.09
CA TRP A 58 7.61 0.45 -6.30
C TRP A 58 8.48 -0.01 -5.12
N ILE A 59 8.26 -1.22 -4.61
CA ILE A 59 9.15 -1.84 -3.62
C ILE A 59 10.53 -2.08 -4.23
N ILE A 60 10.55 -2.61 -5.47
CA ILE A 60 11.79 -3.00 -6.14
C ILE A 60 12.55 -1.78 -6.68
N ASN A 61 11.85 -0.89 -7.36
CA ASN A 61 12.47 0.14 -8.22
C ASN A 61 12.63 1.51 -7.56
N ASP A 62 12.21 1.71 -6.32
CA ASP A 62 12.19 3.02 -5.64
C ASP A 62 11.47 4.10 -6.47
N THR A 63 10.46 3.71 -7.22
CA THR A 63 9.58 4.55 -8.04
C THR A 63 8.26 3.83 -8.24
N ALA A 64 7.19 4.57 -8.57
CA ALA A 64 5.90 3.97 -8.87
C ALA A 64 5.18 4.69 -9.99
N ASN A 65 4.39 3.95 -10.75
CA ASN A 65 3.35 4.52 -11.58
C ASN A 65 2.12 4.85 -10.71
N HIS A 66 1.29 5.78 -11.14
CA HIS A 66 0.20 6.32 -10.34
C HIS A 66 -0.76 5.26 -9.79
N TYR A 67 -1.15 4.27 -10.61
CA TYR A 67 -2.05 3.18 -10.19
C TYR A 67 -1.45 2.23 -9.13
N GLN A 68 -0.14 2.27 -8.89
CA GLN A 68 0.56 1.44 -7.91
C GLN A 68 0.59 2.05 -6.50
N TRP A 69 0.05 3.25 -6.32
CA TRP A 69 0.12 4.00 -5.05
C TRP A 69 -0.93 3.59 -4.03
N TYR A 70 -1.84 2.72 -4.41
CA TYR A 70 -2.96 2.36 -3.54
C TYR A 70 -2.60 1.30 -2.50
N PRO A 71 -3.14 1.44 -1.27
CA PRO A 71 -2.86 0.50 -0.17
C PRO A 71 -3.31 -0.95 -0.42
N PHE A 72 -4.17 -1.17 -1.40
CA PHE A 72 -4.72 -2.49 -1.69
C PHE A 72 -3.91 -3.30 -2.71
N VAL A 73 -2.80 -2.76 -3.24
CA VAL A 73 -1.90 -3.53 -4.11
C VAL A 73 -1.42 -4.79 -3.40
N ASN A 74 -1.44 -5.92 -4.09
CA ASN A 74 -1.17 -7.26 -3.55
C ASN A 74 -2.13 -7.74 -2.44
N ALA A 75 -3.31 -7.12 -2.28
CA ALA A 75 -4.35 -7.61 -1.38
C ALA A 75 -4.84 -9.02 -1.74
N GLY A 76 -4.69 -9.42 -2.98
CA GLY A 76 -4.99 -10.78 -3.45
C GLY A 76 -4.19 -11.85 -2.72
N HIS A 77 -2.90 -11.62 -2.49
CA HIS A 77 -2.04 -12.53 -1.70
C HIS A 77 -2.62 -12.78 -0.30
N PHE A 78 -3.07 -11.70 0.37
CA PHE A 78 -3.69 -11.80 1.69
C PHE A 78 -4.97 -12.63 1.67
N GLU A 79 -5.86 -12.41 0.71
CA GLU A 79 -7.10 -13.17 0.58
C GLU A 79 -6.83 -14.65 0.26
N LEU A 80 -5.86 -14.96 -0.58
CA LEU A 80 -5.44 -16.33 -0.85
C LEU A 80 -4.87 -17.02 0.38
N LEU A 81 -3.95 -16.37 1.11
CA LEU A 81 -3.38 -16.90 2.36
C LEU A 81 -4.46 -17.21 3.39
N LYS A 82 -5.38 -16.28 3.61
CA LYS A 82 -6.52 -16.44 4.49
C LYS A 82 -7.39 -17.65 4.10
N GLN A 83 -7.66 -17.83 2.81
CA GLN A 83 -8.44 -18.96 2.31
C GLN A 83 -7.71 -20.30 2.46
N ILE A 84 -6.39 -20.33 2.25
CA ILE A 84 -5.57 -21.53 2.49
C ILE A 84 -5.61 -21.93 3.97
N LYS A 85 -5.39 -20.98 4.88
CA LYS A 85 -5.47 -21.26 6.34
C LYS A 85 -6.84 -21.78 6.77
N LEU A 86 -7.91 -21.17 6.29
CA LEU A 86 -9.26 -21.64 6.57
C LEU A 86 -9.50 -23.07 6.10
N LYS A 87 -8.96 -23.45 4.93
CA LYS A 87 -9.11 -24.82 4.40
C LYS A 87 -8.26 -25.84 5.14
N GLN A 88 -7.07 -25.45 5.55
CA GLN A 88 -6.21 -26.31 6.37
C GLN A 88 -6.84 -26.57 7.76
N ALA A 89 -7.42 -25.51 8.36
CA ALA A 89 -8.10 -25.63 9.65
C ALA A 89 -9.43 -26.42 9.56
N PHE A 90 -10.11 -26.33 8.42
CA PHE A 90 -11.42 -26.95 8.20
C PHE A 90 -11.45 -27.75 6.90
N PRO A 91 -10.89 -28.97 6.85
CA PRO A 91 -10.74 -29.76 5.62
C PRO A 91 -12.07 -30.04 4.88
N LYS A 92 -13.20 -30.08 5.61
CA LYS A 92 -14.54 -30.24 4.99
C LYS A 92 -14.92 -29.08 4.07
N GLN A 93 -14.35 -27.89 4.26
CA GLN A 93 -14.53 -26.75 3.38
C GLN A 93 -13.69 -26.84 2.11
N ALA A 94 -12.80 -27.81 1.99
CA ALA A 94 -12.04 -28.12 0.79
C ALA A 94 -12.83 -29.01 -0.20
N SER A 95 -14.10 -29.35 0.08
CA SER A 95 -14.98 -30.04 -0.88
C SER A 95 -15.10 -29.20 -2.16
N GLY A 96 -14.79 -29.73 -3.31
CA GLY A 96 -14.72 -28.99 -4.59
C GLY A 96 -13.32 -28.81 -5.14
N PHE A 97 -12.27 -29.18 -4.39
CA PHE A 97 -10.90 -29.30 -4.89
C PHE A 97 -10.51 -30.77 -5.06
N SER A 98 -9.70 -31.05 -6.07
CA SER A 98 -9.06 -32.36 -6.17
C SER A 98 -8.04 -32.55 -5.03
N ALA A 99 -7.80 -33.78 -4.64
CA ALA A 99 -6.77 -34.10 -3.64
C ALA A 99 -5.39 -33.59 -4.07
N GLU A 100 -5.06 -33.67 -5.36
CA GLU A 100 -3.82 -33.12 -5.91
C GLU A 100 -3.70 -31.61 -5.68
N PHE A 101 -4.79 -30.86 -5.84
CA PHE A 101 -4.80 -29.42 -5.63
C PHE A 101 -4.66 -29.06 -4.14
N ILE A 102 -5.34 -29.78 -3.26
CA ILE A 102 -5.21 -29.60 -1.81
C ILE A 102 -3.77 -29.83 -1.33
N ASN A 103 -3.10 -30.82 -1.88
CA ASN A 103 -1.70 -31.11 -1.56
C ASN A 103 -0.74 -29.98 -1.94
N LYS A 104 -1.14 -29.05 -2.81
CA LYS A 104 -0.36 -27.84 -3.17
C LYS A 104 -0.56 -26.66 -2.22
N PHE A 105 -1.53 -26.68 -1.32
CA PHE A 105 -1.81 -25.57 -0.43
C PHE A 105 -0.61 -25.16 0.45
N PRO A 106 0.17 -26.06 1.05
CA PRO A 106 1.37 -25.66 1.79
C PRO A 106 2.36 -24.90 0.89
N THR A 107 2.62 -25.40 -0.32
CA THR A 107 3.50 -24.74 -1.29
C THR A 107 2.97 -23.35 -1.71
N TYR A 108 1.68 -23.20 -1.94
CA TYR A 108 1.08 -21.90 -2.24
C TYR A 108 1.18 -20.94 -1.06
N TYR A 109 0.93 -21.45 0.15
CA TYR A 109 1.07 -20.67 1.38
C TYR A 109 2.49 -20.13 1.54
N ASP A 110 3.50 -20.99 1.43
CA ASP A 110 4.90 -20.63 1.54
C ASP A 110 5.32 -19.63 0.45
N THR A 111 4.86 -19.84 -0.79
CA THR A 111 5.15 -18.96 -1.91
C THR A 111 4.59 -17.56 -1.70
N LEU A 112 3.30 -17.44 -1.36
CA LEU A 112 2.64 -16.14 -1.17
C LEU A 112 3.17 -15.39 0.05
N SER A 113 3.43 -16.11 1.16
CA SER A 113 4.07 -15.54 2.34
C SER A 113 5.46 -15.02 2.03
N ASN A 114 6.21 -15.75 1.21
CA ASN A 114 7.56 -15.36 0.80
C ASN A 114 7.56 -14.12 -0.12
N TYR A 115 6.51 -13.89 -0.92
CA TYR A 115 6.37 -12.67 -1.71
C TYR A 115 6.32 -11.42 -0.81
N TYR A 116 5.49 -11.44 0.23
CA TYR A 116 5.48 -10.36 1.22
C TYR A 116 6.83 -10.20 1.91
N LYS A 117 7.40 -11.31 2.38
CA LYS A 117 8.69 -11.30 3.08
C LYS A 117 9.79 -10.66 2.25
N GLN A 118 9.93 -11.07 1.00
CA GLN A 118 10.93 -10.51 0.08
C GLN A 118 10.72 -9.02 -0.14
N GLY A 119 9.46 -8.57 -0.33
CA GLY A 119 9.15 -7.15 -0.45
C GLY A 119 9.51 -6.36 0.82
N ILE A 120 9.19 -6.89 2.00
CA ILE A 120 9.52 -6.28 3.28
C ILE A 120 11.04 -6.20 3.47
N GLU A 121 11.78 -7.24 3.14
CA GLU A 121 13.24 -7.26 3.25
C GLU A 121 13.94 -6.24 2.34
N ILE A 122 13.43 -6.02 1.12
CA ILE A 122 13.92 -4.98 0.23
C ILE A 122 13.76 -3.59 0.85
N VAL A 123 12.58 -3.31 1.43
CA VAL A 123 12.32 -2.03 2.09
C VAL A 123 13.13 -1.91 3.39
N TRP A 124 13.25 -2.99 4.15
CA TRP A 124 14.06 -3.03 5.38
C TRP A 124 15.52 -2.64 5.13
N GLN A 125 16.13 -3.12 4.06
CA GLN A 125 17.50 -2.78 3.70
C GLN A 125 17.68 -1.26 3.54
N ARG A 126 16.72 -0.58 2.90
CA ARG A 126 16.74 0.89 2.76
C ARG A 126 16.40 1.60 4.08
N ALA A 127 15.40 1.09 4.80
CA ALA A 127 14.89 1.67 6.03
C ALA A 127 15.92 1.64 7.16
N SER A 128 16.70 0.58 7.27
CA SER A 128 17.73 0.41 8.31
C SER A 128 18.86 1.44 8.23
N GLU A 129 19.00 2.15 7.13
CA GLU A 129 20.03 3.16 6.92
C GLU A 129 19.61 4.57 7.41
N ASN A 130 18.37 4.74 7.87
CA ASN A 130 17.89 6.04 8.37
C ASN A 130 17.17 5.93 9.72
N ALA A 131 17.18 7.07 10.45
CA ALA A 131 16.67 7.13 11.82
C ALA A 131 15.15 6.91 11.94
N PHE A 132 14.41 7.06 10.86
CA PHE A 132 12.95 6.93 10.86
C PHE A 132 12.47 5.62 10.26
N TYR A 133 13.36 4.71 9.91
CA TYR A 133 13.04 3.40 9.30
C TYR A 133 12.10 3.48 8.10
N ARG A 134 12.19 4.55 7.32
CA ARG A 134 11.40 4.72 6.11
C ARG A 134 12.19 4.29 4.88
N GLY A 135 11.68 3.31 4.12
CA GLY A 135 12.33 2.73 2.95
C GLY A 135 11.49 2.76 1.67
N VAL A 136 10.38 3.53 1.66
CA VAL A 136 9.53 3.73 0.48
C VAL A 136 9.87 5.03 -0.26
N PRO A 137 9.61 5.13 -1.60
CA PRO A 137 10.00 6.30 -2.40
C PRO A 137 9.32 7.60 -1.95
N PHE A 138 10.01 8.72 -2.13
CA PHE A 138 9.46 10.09 -1.98
C PHE A 138 8.93 10.62 -3.32
N ILE A 139 8.01 9.88 -3.91
CA ILE A 139 7.30 10.31 -5.10
C ILE A 139 5.96 10.97 -4.72
N TRP A 140 5.21 11.47 -5.71
CA TRP A 140 3.84 11.91 -5.48
C TRP A 140 3.03 10.87 -4.71
N CYS A 141 2.22 11.33 -3.75
CA CYS A 141 1.45 10.47 -2.84
C CYS A 141 2.31 9.48 -2.03
N SER A 142 3.49 9.92 -1.58
CA SER A 142 4.44 9.05 -0.86
C SER A 142 3.87 8.48 0.45
N ASN A 143 2.92 9.18 1.07
CA ASN A 143 2.22 8.68 2.26
C ASN A 143 1.30 7.50 1.94
N ASN A 144 0.69 7.45 0.74
CA ASN A 144 -0.06 6.27 0.30
C ASN A 144 0.84 5.03 0.24
N LEU A 145 2.09 5.19 -0.23
CA LEU A 145 3.07 4.10 -0.24
C LEU A 145 3.48 3.70 1.17
N THR A 146 3.59 4.67 2.09
CA THR A 146 3.91 4.40 3.50
C THR A 146 2.80 3.54 4.14
N VAL A 147 1.53 3.90 3.93
CA VAL A 147 0.38 3.10 4.37
C VAL A 147 0.37 1.73 3.71
N ALA A 148 0.56 1.67 2.39
CA ALA A 148 0.57 0.42 1.64
C ALA A 148 1.65 -0.54 2.16
N PHE A 149 2.83 -0.01 2.49
CA PHE A 149 3.92 -0.80 3.04
C PHE A 149 3.63 -1.30 4.46
N ALA A 150 3.16 -0.43 5.36
CA ALA A 150 2.75 -0.83 6.70
C ALA A 150 1.68 -1.93 6.65
N GLN A 151 0.72 -1.80 5.72
CA GLN A 151 -0.32 -2.80 5.52
C GLN A 151 0.23 -4.14 5.02
N GLN A 152 1.25 -4.17 4.16
CA GLN A 152 1.89 -5.42 3.73
C GLN A 152 2.64 -6.10 4.88
N CYS A 153 3.30 -5.34 5.76
CA CYS A 153 3.90 -5.88 6.99
C CYS A 153 2.83 -6.49 7.89
N TYR A 154 1.72 -5.78 8.10
CA TYR A 154 0.56 -6.26 8.88
C TYR A 154 -0.02 -7.54 8.28
N TRP A 155 -0.23 -7.62 6.96
CA TRP A 155 -0.74 -8.82 6.30
C TRP A 155 0.20 -10.01 6.46
N TYR A 156 1.51 -9.78 6.26
CA TYR A 156 2.50 -10.82 6.49
C TYR A 156 2.44 -11.35 7.92
N ARG A 157 2.54 -10.46 8.91
CA ARG A 157 2.53 -10.82 10.33
C ARG A 157 1.26 -11.57 10.72
N THR A 158 0.10 -11.08 10.33
CA THR A 158 -1.19 -11.71 10.69
C THR A 158 -1.42 -13.05 10.00
N GLN A 159 -0.87 -13.24 8.81
CA GLN A 159 -1.01 -14.50 8.10
C GLN A 159 0.04 -15.54 8.53
N THR A 160 1.26 -15.15 8.83
CA THR A 160 2.33 -16.09 9.16
C THR A 160 2.52 -16.29 10.67
N GLY A 161 2.21 -15.27 11.48
CA GLY A 161 2.56 -15.22 12.90
C GLY A 161 4.03 -14.81 13.12
N ASP A 162 4.76 -14.43 12.07
CA ASP A 162 6.13 -13.93 12.16
C ASP A 162 6.08 -12.42 12.43
N ASP A 163 6.50 -12.01 13.62
CA ASP A 163 6.53 -10.63 14.11
C ASP A 163 7.87 -9.92 13.91
N SER A 164 8.81 -10.55 13.21
CA SER A 164 10.18 -10.03 12.99
C SER A 164 10.23 -8.61 12.40
N TYR A 165 9.18 -8.18 11.71
CA TYR A 165 9.06 -6.86 11.08
C TYR A 165 8.04 -5.94 11.76
N GLU A 166 7.52 -6.27 12.94
CA GLU A 166 6.52 -5.46 13.64
C GLU A 166 7.06 -4.05 13.96
N ALA A 167 8.33 -3.94 14.35
CA ALA A 167 8.97 -2.64 14.59
C ALA A 167 9.04 -1.78 13.33
N LEU A 168 9.23 -2.39 12.15
CA LEU A 168 9.23 -1.70 10.87
C LEU A 168 7.80 -1.26 10.46
N GLU A 169 6.81 -2.11 10.69
CA GLU A 169 5.39 -1.79 10.52
C GLU A 169 5.03 -0.56 11.37
N GLN A 170 5.35 -0.61 12.67
CA GLN A 170 5.07 0.47 13.61
C GLN A 170 5.78 1.78 13.23
N ALA A 171 7.06 1.71 12.84
CA ALA A 171 7.81 2.90 12.45
C ALA A 171 7.19 3.63 11.24
N ASN A 172 6.60 2.90 10.29
CA ASN A 172 5.89 3.51 9.16
C ASN A 172 4.54 4.13 9.57
N ILE A 173 3.86 3.57 10.57
CA ILE A 173 2.67 4.22 11.16
C ILE A 173 3.08 5.45 11.94
N ASP A 174 4.11 5.36 12.79
CA ASP A 174 4.61 6.49 13.59
C ASP A 174 5.09 7.65 12.71
N TRP A 175 5.67 7.35 11.53
CA TRP A 175 5.99 8.35 10.53
C TRP A 175 4.79 9.22 10.17
N LEU A 176 3.63 8.62 9.95
CA LEU A 176 2.41 9.34 9.56
C LEU A 176 1.89 10.23 10.70
N PHE A 177 2.23 9.93 11.94
CA PHE A 177 1.80 10.69 13.12
C PHE A 177 2.91 11.57 13.72
N GLY A 178 3.92 11.93 12.94
CA GLY A 178 4.90 12.95 13.30
C GLY A 178 6.29 12.43 13.66
N CYS A 179 6.52 11.13 13.71
CA CYS A 179 7.88 10.58 13.85
C CYS A 179 8.60 10.62 12.49
N ASN A 180 8.79 11.82 11.97
CA ASN A 180 9.39 12.13 10.68
C ASN A 180 10.30 13.37 10.78
N PRO A 181 11.10 13.70 9.76
CA PRO A 181 12.05 14.82 9.81
C PRO A 181 11.42 16.18 10.10
N TRP A 182 10.15 16.38 9.77
CA TRP A 182 9.45 17.65 9.97
C TRP A 182 8.75 17.75 11.32
N GLY A 183 8.61 16.62 12.05
CA GLY A 183 7.97 16.58 13.37
C GLY A 183 6.46 16.84 13.34
N THR A 184 5.84 16.79 12.17
CA THR A 184 4.41 17.04 11.96
C THR A 184 3.65 15.77 11.58
N SER A 185 2.40 15.69 12.00
CA SER A 185 1.51 14.63 11.50
C SER A 185 1.23 14.82 10.00
N MET A 186 1.04 13.72 9.30
CA MET A 186 0.58 13.68 7.91
C MET A 186 -0.92 13.37 7.82
N VAL A 187 -1.60 13.38 8.98
CA VAL A 187 -3.02 13.06 9.09
C VAL A 187 -3.76 14.29 9.61
N TYR A 188 -4.66 14.85 8.79
CA TYR A 188 -5.42 16.04 9.12
C TYR A 188 -6.21 15.86 10.42
N GLY A 189 -6.08 16.86 11.34
CA GLY A 189 -6.79 16.89 12.59
C GLY A 189 -6.35 15.85 13.64
N LEU A 190 -5.32 15.03 13.35
CA LEU A 190 -4.86 14.00 14.28
C LEU A 190 -3.32 13.99 14.43
N PRO A 191 -2.81 13.95 15.70
CA PRO A 191 -3.60 14.01 16.94
C PRO A 191 -4.15 15.42 17.19
N GLU A 192 -5.30 15.53 17.85
CA GLU A 192 -5.99 16.80 18.11
C GLU A 192 -5.11 17.86 18.85
N TRP A 193 -4.12 17.40 19.59
CA TRP A 193 -3.19 18.25 20.36
C TRP A 193 -1.84 18.47 19.65
N GLY A 194 -1.66 17.94 18.44
CA GLY A 194 -0.42 18.00 17.68
C GLY A 194 -0.45 19.00 16.54
N ASP A 195 0.68 19.14 15.88
CA ASP A 195 0.78 19.81 14.58
C ASP A 195 0.24 18.87 13.50
N THR A 196 -0.70 19.36 12.69
CA THR A 196 -1.39 18.58 11.67
C THR A 196 -1.54 19.37 10.38
N PRO A 197 -1.69 18.72 9.21
CA PRO A 197 -1.84 19.41 7.93
C PRO A 197 -3.01 20.40 7.93
N VAL A 198 -2.85 21.51 7.21
CA VAL A 198 -3.91 22.50 7.02
C VAL A 198 -4.64 22.34 5.69
N ASP A 199 -4.02 21.70 4.71
CA ASP A 199 -4.64 21.43 3.39
C ASP A 199 -4.63 19.92 3.04
N PRO A 200 -5.67 19.17 3.43
CA PRO A 200 -5.78 17.74 3.14
C PRO A 200 -6.24 17.44 1.71
N HIS A 201 -6.00 18.31 0.75
CA HIS A 201 -6.32 18.12 -0.67
C HIS A 201 -7.79 17.75 -0.93
N SER A 202 -8.69 18.30 -0.15
CA SER A 202 -10.12 17.99 -0.21
C SER A 202 -10.98 19.16 -0.65
N ALA A 203 -11.84 18.95 -1.65
CA ALA A 203 -12.84 19.92 -2.06
C ALA A 203 -13.78 20.31 -0.92
N PHE A 204 -14.06 19.41 0.02
CA PHE A 204 -14.91 19.71 1.18
C PHE A 204 -14.26 20.72 2.12
N THR A 205 -12.97 20.55 2.40
CA THR A 205 -12.21 21.46 3.23
C THR A 205 -12.00 22.80 2.52
N ASN A 206 -11.54 22.79 1.27
CA ASN A 206 -11.23 24.00 0.52
C ASN A 206 -12.45 24.84 0.19
N ILE A 207 -13.59 24.25 -0.19
CA ILE A 207 -14.80 24.97 -0.61
C ILE A 207 -15.70 25.29 0.56
N LYS A 208 -15.87 24.38 1.51
CA LYS A 208 -16.87 24.44 2.58
C LYS A 208 -16.29 24.60 3.98
N ARG A 209 -14.97 24.48 4.13
CA ARG A 209 -14.32 24.47 5.43
C ARG A 209 -14.84 23.37 6.37
N TYR A 210 -15.27 22.23 5.81
CA TYR A 210 -15.64 21.08 6.62
C TYR A 210 -14.38 20.36 7.10
N PRO A 211 -14.30 20.02 8.40
CA PRO A 211 -13.23 19.18 8.90
C PRO A 211 -13.34 17.77 8.28
N ILE A 212 -12.20 17.19 7.96
CA ILE A 212 -12.11 15.81 7.48
C ILE A 212 -11.06 15.06 8.31
N ASP A 213 -11.20 15.12 9.63
CA ASP A 213 -10.27 14.50 10.56
C ASP A 213 -9.98 13.06 10.18
N GLY A 214 -8.70 12.71 10.14
CA GLY A 214 -8.23 11.42 9.63
C GLY A 214 -7.89 11.39 8.14
N GLY A 215 -8.07 12.49 7.40
CA GLY A 215 -7.63 12.61 6.01
C GLY A 215 -6.10 12.56 5.91
N LEU A 216 -5.58 11.65 5.09
CA LEU A 216 -4.15 11.52 4.84
C LEU A 216 -3.74 12.48 3.72
N VAL A 217 -2.70 13.29 3.95
CA VAL A 217 -2.11 14.13 2.91
C VAL A 217 -1.13 13.35 2.03
N ASP A 218 -0.85 13.85 0.83
CA ASP A 218 0.01 13.19 -0.16
C ASP A 218 1.42 12.90 0.36
N GLY A 219 1.95 13.81 1.19
CA GLY A 219 3.23 13.64 1.86
C GLY A 219 4.42 14.17 1.07
N PRO A 220 5.64 13.95 1.60
CA PRO A 220 6.86 14.53 1.05
C PRO A 220 7.22 13.95 -0.32
N VAL A 221 7.87 14.78 -1.13
CA VAL A 221 8.41 14.41 -2.45
C VAL A 221 9.92 14.51 -2.49
N TYR A 222 10.57 13.85 -3.45
CA TYR A 222 11.99 14.08 -3.70
C TYR A 222 12.28 15.57 -3.98
N ASN A 223 13.38 16.07 -3.43
CA ASN A 223 13.83 17.44 -3.64
C ASN A 223 13.99 17.77 -5.15
N SER A 224 14.32 16.79 -5.99
CA SER A 224 14.35 16.96 -7.44
C SER A 224 12.98 17.29 -8.04
N ILE A 225 11.90 16.78 -7.48
CA ILE A 225 10.52 17.10 -7.87
C ILE A 225 10.21 18.53 -7.43
N TYR A 226 10.47 18.86 -6.17
CA TYR A 226 10.19 20.17 -5.58
C TYR A 226 10.97 21.30 -6.26
N LYS A 227 12.29 21.17 -6.39
CA LYS A 227 13.15 22.21 -7.01
C LYS A 227 12.79 22.52 -8.46
N ASN A 228 12.27 21.57 -9.20
CA ASN A 228 11.85 21.75 -10.59
C ASN A 228 10.36 22.10 -10.71
N LEU A 229 9.65 22.26 -9.60
CA LEU A 229 8.22 22.54 -9.52
C LEU A 229 7.38 21.63 -10.43
N ILE A 230 7.75 20.35 -10.47
CA ILE A 230 7.05 19.35 -11.30
C ILE A 230 5.66 19.10 -10.71
N GLY A 231 4.64 19.73 -11.30
CA GLY A 231 3.26 19.67 -10.82
C GLY A 231 3.00 20.46 -9.53
N ILE A 232 3.94 21.25 -9.06
CA ILE A 232 3.87 22.03 -7.82
C ILE A 232 3.62 23.50 -8.13
N LYS A 233 2.77 24.14 -7.33
CA LYS A 233 2.59 25.59 -7.31
C LYS A 233 2.71 26.07 -5.87
N LEU A 234 3.72 26.90 -5.64
CA LEU A 234 3.93 27.49 -4.32
C LEU A 234 2.98 28.69 -4.13
N TYR A 235 2.27 28.71 -3.02
CA TYR A 235 1.35 29.79 -2.63
C TYR A 235 1.86 30.54 -1.41
N ASN A 236 2.49 29.84 -0.47
CA ASN A 236 2.98 30.36 0.79
C ASN A 236 4.50 30.18 0.90
N GLU A 237 5.10 30.82 1.89
CA GLU A 237 6.47 30.55 2.29
C GLU A 237 6.61 29.12 2.82
N ASP A 238 7.81 28.55 2.67
CA ASP A 238 8.11 27.21 3.15
C ASP A 238 8.24 27.21 4.69
N GLU A 239 7.21 26.80 5.38
CA GLU A 239 7.13 26.71 6.84
C GLU A 239 8.12 25.70 7.44
N TYR A 240 8.51 24.72 6.65
CA TYR A 240 9.48 23.68 7.05
C TYR A 240 10.88 23.88 6.48
N ALA A 241 11.21 25.08 5.95
CA ALA A 241 12.49 25.35 5.27
C ALA A 241 13.72 24.86 6.05
N THR A 242 13.68 24.98 7.40
CA THR A 242 14.78 24.55 8.29
C THR A 242 14.97 23.02 8.32
N PHE A 243 13.94 22.27 8.03
CA PHE A 243 13.91 20.80 8.10
C PHE A 243 14.00 20.12 6.74
N GLN A 244 14.03 20.91 5.67
CA GLN A 244 14.15 20.35 4.32
C GLN A 244 15.52 19.74 4.08
N SER A 245 15.56 18.70 3.29
CA SER A 245 16.79 18.00 2.95
C SER A 245 17.07 18.00 1.44
N ASN A 246 18.29 17.59 1.06
CA ASN A 246 18.59 17.37 -0.34
C ASN A 246 17.89 16.12 -0.92
N LEU A 247 17.33 15.25 -0.07
CA LEU A 247 16.62 14.05 -0.49
C LEU A 247 15.14 14.33 -0.67
N ALA A 248 14.48 14.84 0.38
CA ALA A 248 13.03 15.00 0.41
C ALA A 248 12.61 16.33 1.00
N VAL A 249 11.46 16.81 0.54
CA VAL A 249 10.83 18.08 0.93
C VAL A 249 9.36 17.82 1.21
N TYR A 250 8.86 18.40 2.28
CA TYR A 250 7.44 18.50 2.60
C TYR A 250 7.05 19.97 2.74
N HIS A 251 5.93 20.37 2.18
CA HIS A 251 5.38 21.72 2.28
C HIS A 251 3.86 21.63 2.32
N ASP A 252 3.30 22.12 3.40
CA ASP A 252 1.85 22.14 3.64
C ASP A 252 1.29 23.50 3.22
N ALA A 253 0.63 23.57 2.07
CA ALA A 253 0.12 24.82 1.52
C ALA A 253 -1.37 24.99 1.87
N GLU A 254 -1.75 26.21 2.28
CA GLU A 254 -3.16 26.55 2.57
C GLU A 254 -4.07 26.61 1.34
N GLN A 255 -3.55 26.35 0.13
CA GLN A 255 -4.33 26.45 -1.11
C GLN A 255 -4.15 25.23 -2.02
N PRO A 256 -5.20 24.88 -2.83
CA PRO A 256 -5.13 23.73 -3.72
C PRO A 256 -3.95 23.80 -4.67
N GLY A 257 -3.08 22.80 -4.63
CA GLY A 257 -1.91 22.67 -5.52
C GLY A 257 -0.55 22.87 -4.84
N GLY A 258 -0.50 22.97 -3.52
CA GLY A 258 0.72 22.75 -2.75
C GLY A 258 1.14 21.28 -2.71
N VAL A 259 2.30 21.00 -2.13
CA VAL A 259 2.78 19.63 -1.85
C VAL A 259 2.30 19.27 -0.46
N SER A 260 1.03 19.02 -0.32
CA SER A 260 0.42 18.57 0.93
C SER A 260 0.22 17.07 0.97
#